data_74c9ecc8c2cac4b35f4f69539acb2c07
#
_entry.id   74c9ecc8c2cac4b35f4f69539acb2c07
#
_cell.length_a   1.000
_cell.length_b   1.000
_cell.length_c   1.000
_cell.angle_alpha   90.00
_cell.angle_beta   90.00
_cell.angle_gamma   90.00
#
_symmetry.space_group_name_H-M   'P 1'
#
loop_
_entity.id
_entity.type
_entity.pdbx_description
1 polymer ?
#
loop_
_entity_poly.entity_id
_entity_poly.type
_entity_poly.pdbx_seq_one_letter_code
_entity_poly.pdbx_strand_id
1 'polypeptide(L)'
;MSPLRFFTAEDPDMAWVRAIRRQVFVQDLGVPEQQEFDAADLPGADTVYALLTAEGSPLGTGRLQGAAENYKIGRIAFLPTARGQGSGRRLVTALVRRAAEQGAHRVPVDARLEAVGFYEKLGFVPCGQPFVQRGMRHLPMELTGAALRRLLGENDHDEEEK
;
A
#
# COMPACT_ATOMS: atom_id res chain seq x y z
N MET A 1 -4.50 10.43 16.69
CA MET A 1 -4.02 9.60 15.60
C MET A 1 -4.34 10.27 14.27
N SER A 2 -3.40 10.26 13.34
CA SER A 2 -3.58 10.91 12.05
C SER A 2 -4.72 10.27 11.24
N PRO A 3 -5.57 11.06 10.60
CA PRO A 3 -6.66 10.53 9.78
C PRO A 3 -6.16 9.72 8.58
N LEU A 4 -6.92 8.70 8.24
CA LEU A 4 -6.69 7.87 7.06
C LEU A 4 -7.99 7.85 6.26
N ARG A 5 -7.93 8.24 4.99
CA ARG A 5 -9.10 8.26 4.10
C ARG A 5 -8.88 7.31 2.93
N PHE A 6 -9.98 6.72 2.46
CA PHE A 6 -10.02 5.95 1.22
C PHE A 6 -10.88 6.67 0.20
N PHE A 7 -10.45 6.64 -1.08
CA PHE A 7 -11.21 7.28 -2.17
C PHE A 7 -10.75 6.73 -3.52
N THR A 8 -11.45 7.10 -4.58
CA THR A 8 -11.06 6.76 -5.94
C THR A 8 -10.49 7.98 -6.65
N ALA A 9 -10.06 7.80 -7.90
CA ALA A 9 -9.29 8.84 -8.61
C ALA A 9 -10.07 10.13 -8.86
N GLU A 10 -11.40 10.09 -8.72
CA GLU A 10 -12.26 11.28 -8.93
C GLU A 10 -12.25 12.24 -7.75
N ASP A 11 -11.79 11.80 -6.58
CA ASP A 11 -11.77 12.64 -5.38
C ASP A 11 -10.75 13.76 -5.52
N PRO A 12 -11.07 15.00 -5.07
CA PRO A 12 -10.11 16.11 -5.14
C PRO A 12 -8.79 15.82 -4.44
N ASP A 13 -8.78 14.99 -3.38
CA ASP A 13 -7.56 14.64 -2.65
C ASP A 13 -6.62 13.75 -3.47
N MET A 14 -7.03 13.31 -4.64
CA MET A 14 -6.12 12.66 -5.58
C MET A 14 -4.92 13.55 -5.91
N ALA A 15 -5.08 14.86 -5.83
CA ALA A 15 -3.97 15.79 -6.01
C ALA A 15 -2.86 15.57 -4.98
N TRP A 16 -3.21 15.26 -3.72
CA TRP A 16 -2.24 14.94 -2.67
C TRP A 16 -1.52 13.62 -2.97
N VAL A 17 -2.27 12.61 -3.43
CA VAL A 17 -1.68 11.32 -3.82
C VAL A 17 -0.64 11.52 -4.91
N ARG A 18 -0.99 12.29 -5.95
CA ARG A 18 -0.07 12.58 -7.05
C ARG A 18 1.17 13.32 -6.57
N ALA A 19 0.99 14.30 -5.70
CA ALA A 19 2.11 15.08 -5.17
C ALA A 19 3.09 14.22 -4.37
N ILE A 20 2.58 13.34 -3.50
CA ILE A 20 3.44 12.44 -2.73
C ILE A 20 4.22 11.50 -3.66
N ARG A 21 3.53 10.88 -4.61
CA ARG A 21 4.16 9.95 -5.54
C ARG A 21 5.18 10.62 -6.43
N ARG A 22 4.89 11.84 -6.87
CA ARG A 22 5.84 12.60 -7.69
C ARG A 22 7.09 12.92 -6.88
N GLN A 23 6.95 13.34 -5.65
CA GLN A 23 8.12 13.62 -4.82
C GLN A 23 8.93 12.36 -4.52
N VAL A 24 8.29 11.29 -4.05
CA VAL A 24 8.99 10.08 -3.60
C VAL A 24 9.57 9.30 -4.78
N PHE A 25 8.76 9.04 -5.80
CA PHE A 25 9.18 8.16 -6.88
C PHE A 25 9.88 8.90 -8.01
N VAL A 26 9.35 10.03 -8.43
CA VAL A 26 9.91 10.75 -9.58
C VAL A 26 11.12 11.59 -9.17
N GLN A 27 10.97 12.44 -8.16
CA GLN A 27 12.04 13.36 -7.75
C GLN A 27 13.13 12.66 -6.97
N ASP A 28 12.77 11.88 -5.93
CA ASP A 28 13.77 11.29 -5.05
C ASP A 28 14.36 9.99 -5.60
N LEU A 29 13.55 9.13 -6.21
CA LEU A 29 14.01 7.83 -6.71
C LEU A 29 14.31 7.81 -8.20
N GLY A 30 14.00 8.88 -8.93
CA GLY A 30 14.36 9.00 -10.34
C GLY A 30 13.49 8.22 -11.31
N VAL A 31 12.30 7.80 -10.91
CA VAL A 31 11.37 7.12 -11.81
C VAL A 31 10.85 8.12 -12.85
N PRO A 32 10.89 7.80 -14.16
CA PRO A 32 10.29 8.67 -15.16
C PRO A 32 8.79 8.87 -14.87
N GLU A 33 8.32 10.10 -14.96
CA GLU A 33 6.93 10.41 -14.60
C GLU A 33 5.92 9.58 -15.39
N GLN A 34 6.16 9.36 -16.67
CA GLN A 34 5.27 8.58 -17.51
C GLN A 34 5.22 7.09 -17.14
N GLN A 35 6.17 6.61 -16.33
CA GLN A 35 6.16 5.25 -15.80
C GLN A 35 5.54 5.17 -14.41
N GLU A 36 5.53 6.29 -13.68
CA GLU A 36 4.98 6.30 -12.34
C GLU A 36 3.45 6.26 -12.34
N PHE A 37 2.82 7.07 -13.19
CA PHE A 37 1.36 7.13 -13.31
C PHE A 37 0.92 6.25 -14.48
N ASP A 38 -0.10 5.43 -14.26
CA ASP A 38 -0.54 4.44 -15.26
C ASP A 38 -2.06 4.43 -15.40
N ALA A 39 -2.58 3.49 -16.19
CA ALA A 39 -4.00 3.41 -16.46
C ALA A 39 -4.84 3.19 -15.20
N ALA A 40 -4.27 2.56 -14.17
CA ALA A 40 -4.97 2.34 -12.91
C ALA A 40 -5.24 3.64 -12.16
N ASP A 41 -4.55 4.73 -12.51
CA ASP A 41 -4.73 6.04 -11.88
C ASP A 41 -5.74 6.93 -12.61
N LEU A 42 -6.30 6.47 -13.71
CA LEU A 42 -7.25 7.28 -14.46
C LEU A 42 -8.65 7.24 -13.82
N PRO A 43 -9.43 8.34 -13.97
CA PRO A 43 -10.84 8.31 -13.54
C PRO A 43 -11.58 7.16 -14.19
N GLY A 44 -12.44 6.50 -13.43
CA GLY A 44 -13.19 5.33 -13.91
C GLY A 44 -12.51 4.00 -13.65
N ALA A 45 -11.24 4.00 -13.27
CA ALA A 45 -10.57 2.78 -12.81
C ALA A 45 -11.07 2.43 -11.40
N ASP A 46 -11.07 1.13 -11.07
CA ASP A 46 -11.54 0.64 -9.77
C ASP A 46 -10.51 0.79 -8.65
N THR A 47 -9.42 1.46 -8.91
CA THR A 47 -8.35 1.63 -7.94
C THR A 47 -8.83 2.46 -6.74
N VAL A 48 -8.52 1.97 -5.54
CA VAL A 48 -8.79 2.68 -4.30
C VAL A 48 -7.49 3.19 -3.74
N TYR A 49 -7.49 4.44 -3.30
CA TYR A 49 -6.33 5.10 -2.72
C TYR A 49 -6.52 5.29 -1.23
N ALA A 50 -5.46 5.10 -0.47
CA ALA A 50 -5.42 5.46 0.94
C ALA A 50 -4.53 6.70 1.07
N LEU A 51 -4.97 7.66 1.85
CA LEU A 51 -4.22 8.88 2.14
C LEU A 51 -4.15 9.10 3.64
N LEU A 52 -2.95 9.17 4.15
CA LEU A 52 -2.68 9.49 5.55
C LEU A 52 -2.29 10.95 5.65
N THR A 53 -2.98 11.70 6.53
CA THR A 53 -2.70 13.11 6.74
C THR A 53 -2.43 13.38 8.21
N ALA A 54 -1.78 14.51 8.51
CA ALA A 54 -1.64 15.01 9.87
C ALA A 54 -1.74 16.53 9.82
N GLU A 55 -2.61 17.09 10.64
CA GLU A 55 -2.82 18.54 10.74
C GLU A 55 -3.09 19.19 9.37
N GLY A 56 -3.87 18.48 8.56
CA GLY A 56 -4.23 18.95 7.23
C GLY A 56 -3.17 18.79 6.15
N SER A 57 -2.04 18.16 6.47
CA SER A 57 -0.96 17.94 5.51
C SER A 57 -0.82 16.47 5.14
N PRO A 58 -0.50 16.14 3.88
CA PRO A 58 -0.34 14.75 3.49
C PRO A 58 0.95 14.16 4.05
N LEU A 59 0.89 12.91 4.48
CA LEU A 59 2.04 12.18 5.01
C LEU A 59 2.43 10.99 4.15
N GLY A 60 1.45 10.25 3.66
CA GLY A 60 1.72 9.04 2.91
C GLY A 60 0.51 8.54 2.17
N THR A 61 0.74 7.64 1.23
CA THR A 61 -0.31 7.10 0.38
C THR A 61 0.02 5.68 -0.07
N GLY A 62 -1.00 4.97 -0.52
CA GLY A 62 -0.88 3.69 -1.17
C GLY A 62 -2.11 3.44 -2.00
N ARG A 63 -2.05 2.45 -2.89
CA ARG A 63 -3.22 2.11 -3.69
C ARG A 63 -3.50 0.61 -3.63
N LEU A 64 -4.77 0.29 -3.79
CA LEU A 64 -5.28 -1.07 -3.89
C LEU A 64 -5.92 -1.21 -5.26
N GLN A 65 -5.31 -2.04 -6.11
CA GLN A 65 -5.81 -2.31 -7.46
C GLN A 65 -6.53 -3.64 -7.50
N GLY A 66 -7.45 -3.77 -8.43
CA GLY A 66 -8.11 -5.03 -8.71
C GLY A 66 -9.54 -5.06 -8.21
N ALA A 67 -10.11 -6.25 -8.27
CA ALA A 67 -11.51 -6.46 -7.89
C ALA A 67 -11.70 -7.89 -7.40
N ALA A 68 -12.73 -8.10 -6.60
CA ALA A 68 -13.13 -9.38 -6.05
C ALA A 68 -11.98 -10.02 -5.25
N GLU A 69 -11.44 -11.15 -5.70
CA GLU A 69 -10.41 -11.87 -4.97
C GLU A 69 -8.99 -11.47 -5.39
N ASN A 70 -8.85 -10.64 -6.42
CA ASN A 70 -7.58 -10.35 -7.05
C ASN A 70 -7.13 -8.91 -6.79
N TYR A 71 -6.88 -8.60 -5.53
CA TYR A 71 -6.40 -7.28 -5.13
C TYR A 71 -4.88 -7.27 -5.01
N LYS A 72 -4.28 -6.12 -5.31
CA LYS A 72 -2.85 -5.92 -5.18
C LYS A 72 -2.57 -4.55 -4.59
N ILE A 73 -1.72 -4.52 -3.56
CA ILE A 73 -1.25 -3.28 -2.95
C ILE A 73 -0.04 -2.77 -3.74
N GLY A 74 0.03 -1.47 -3.94
CA GLY A 74 1.19 -0.86 -4.60
C GLY A 74 1.29 0.63 -4.33
N ARG A 75 2.35 1.22 -4.88
CA ARG A 75 2.60 2.66 -4.79
C ARG A 75 2.55 3.19 -3.36
N ILE A 76 3.12 2.42 -2.43
CA ILE A 76 3.26 2.84 -1.04
C ILE A 76 4.38 3.87 -0.98
N ALA A 77 4.06 5.07 -0.50
CA ALA A 77 5.01 6.18 -0.46
C ALA A 77 4.75 7.06 0.75
N PHE A 78 5.83 7.45 1.43
CA PHE A 78 5.76 8.34 2.58
C PHE A 78 6.73 9.49 2.40
N LEU A 79 6.26 10.70 2.73
CA LEU A 79 7.13 11.85 2.82
C LEU A 79 8.13 11.65 3.97
N PRO A 80 9.34 12.24 3.87
CA PRO A 80 10.36 12.01 4.89
C PRO A 80 9.90 12.30 6.32
N THR A 81 9.05 13.30 6.51
CA THR A 81 8.55 13.68 7.83
C THR A 81 7.69 12.62 8.50
N ALA A 82 7.13 11.68 7.72
CA ALA A 82 6.27 10.63 8.23
C ALA A 82 6.99 9.32 8.52
N ARG A 83 8.24 9.19 8.09
CA ARG A 83 8.99 7.94 8.19
C ARG A 83 9.40 7.66 9.63
N GLY A 84 9.45 6.37 9.99
CA GLY A 84 9.89 5.95 11.32
C GLY A 84 8.86 6.07 12.43
N GLN A 85 7.60 6.33 12.10
CA GLN A 85 6.54 6.56 13.08
C GLN A 85 5.46 5.47 13.09
N GLY A 86 5.72 4.32 12.45
CA GLY A 86 4.74 3.26 12.34
C GLY A 86 3.66 3.52 11.31
N SER A 87 3.78 4.60 10.54
CA SER A 87 2.77 4.98 9.54
C SER A 87 2.67 3.96 8.41
N GLY A 88 3.79 3.37 8.01
CA GLY A 88 3.80 2.35 6.95
C GLY A 88 2.99 1.13 7.35
N ARG A 89 3.21 0.62 8.56
CA ARG A 89 2.43 -0.50 9.08
C ARG A 89 0.94 -0.19 9.09
N ARG A 90 0.58 0.99 9.58
CA ARG A 90 -0.80 1.41 9.65
C ARG A 90 -1.46 1.49 8.28
N LEU A 91 -0.77 2.09 7.31
CA LEU A 91 -1.29 2.25 5.96
C LEU A 91 -1.47 0.89 5.27
N VAL A 92 -0.45 0.03 5.31
CA VAL A 92 -0.52 -1.28 4.68
C VAL A 92 -1.59 -2.14 5.35
N THR A 93 -1.66 -2.12 6.68
CA THR A 93 -2.70 -2.87 7.41
C THR A 93 -4.10 -2.43 6.98
N ALA A 94 -4.31 -1.12 6.81
CA ALA A 94 -5.60 -0.60 6.37
C ALA A 94 -5.96 -1.06 4.95
N LEU A 95 -4.97 -1.08 4.04
CA LEU A 95 -5.19 -1.57 2.68
C LEU A 95 -5.49 -3.07 2.66
N VAL A 96 -4.77 -3.85 3.47
CA VAL A 96 -5.02 -5.29 3.62
C VAL A 96 -6.43 -5.53 4.15
N ARG A 97 -6.83 -4.79 5.17
CA ARG A 97 -8.19 -4.92 5.74
C ARG A 97 -9.24 -4.62 4.69
N ARG A 98 -9.03 -3.57 3.89
CA ARG A 98 -9.96 -3.22 2.82
C ARG A 98 -10.10 -4.35 1.82
N ALA A 99 -8.99 -4.95 1.39
CA ALA A 99 -9.02 -6.09 0.47
C ALA A 99 -9.75 -7.29 1.08
N ALA A 100 -9.47 -7.59 2.35
CA ALA A 100 -10.12 -8.71 3.05
C ALA A 100 -11.63 -8.50 3.18
N GLU A 101 -12.07 -7.27 3.45
CA GLU A 101 -13.48 -6.95 3.53
C GLU A 101 -14.21 -7.14 2.19
N GLN A 102 -13.47 -7.07 1.09
CA GLN A 102 -13.99 -7.34 -0.24
C GLN A 102 -13.87 -8.79 -0.66
N GLY A 103 -13.45 -9.67 0.25
CA GLY A 103 -13.39 -11.10 0.01
C GLY A 103 -12.02 -11.65 -0.36
N ALA A 104 -10.96 -10.84 -0.32
CA ALA A 104 -9.63 -11.32 -0.67
C ALA A 104 -9.08 -12.25 0.42
N HIS A 105 -8.55 -13.39 0.00
CA HIS A 105 -7.86 -14.34 0.88
C HIS A 105 -6.34 -14.25 0.73
N ARG A 106 -5.90 -13.50 -0.24
CA ARG A 106 -4.51 -13.33 -0.59
C ARG A 106 -4.30 -11.89 -1.03
N VAL A 107 -3.27 -11.23 -0.49
CA VAL A 107 -2.97 -9.84 -0.85
C VAL A 107 -1.51 -9.76 -1.30
N PRO A 108 -1.27 -9.65 -2.61
CA PRO A 108 0.08 -9.50 -3.14
C PRO A 108 0.58 -8.07 -3.12
N VAL A 109 1.90 -7.93 -3.12
CA VAL A 109 2.60 -6.67 -3.28
C VAL A 109 3.90 -6.94 -4.02
N ASP A 110 4.33 -6.01 -4.87
CA ASP A 110 5.67 -6.05 -5.44
C ASP A 110 6.55 -5.14 -4.58
N ALA A 111 7.28 -5.73 -3.66
CA ALA A 111 8.08 -4.97 -2.71
C ALA A 111 9.39 -4.54 -3.34
N ARG A 112 9.74 -3.24 -3.26
CA ARG A 112 11.10 -2.83 -3.60
C ARG A 112 12.06 -3.58 -2.68
N LEU A 113 13.24 -3.95 -3.17
CA LEU A 113 14.18 -4.75 -2.37
C LEU A 113 14.47 -4.12 -1.01
N GLU A 114 14.56 -2.78 -0.95
CA GLU A 114 14.83 -2.07 0.29
C GLU A 114 13.70 -2.20 1.30
N ALA A 115 12.49 -2.54 0.85
CA ALA A 115 11.30 -2.65 1.70
C ALA A 115 10.94 -4.10 2.05
N VAL A 116 11.67 -5.08 1.55
CA VAL A 116 11.36 -6.50 1.82
C VAL A 116 11.28 -6.80 3.31
N GLY A 117 12.24 -6.30 4.09
CA GLY A 117 12.24 -6.51 5.54
C GLY A 117 11.02 -5.94 6.22
N PHE A 118 10.54 -4.79 5.75
CA PHE A 118 9.31 -4.18 6.27
C PHE A 118 8.11 -5.10 6.04
N TYR A 119 7.95 -5.62 4.81
CA TYR A 119 6.84 -6.51 4.51
C TYR A 119 6.96 -7.85 5.23
N GLU A 120 8.17 -8.38 5.37
CA GLU A 120 8.37 -9.63 6.12
C GLU A 120 7.88 -9.51 7.57
N LYS A 121 8.13 -8.37 8.20
CA LYS A 121 7.68 -8.13 9.58
C LYS A 121 6.16 -8.10 9.69
N LEU A 122 5.48 -7.78 8.61
CA LEU A 122 4.01 -7.79 8.57
C LEU A 122 3.44 -9.19 8.29
N GLY A 123 4.28 -10.14 7.91
CA GLY A 123 3.87 -11.50 7.62
C GLY A 123 3.84 -11.87 6.14
N PHE A 124 4.23 -10.95 5.26
CA PHE A 124 4.31 -11.25 3.82
C PHE A 124 5.49 -12.19 3.56
N VAL A 125 5.34 -13.07 2.58
CA VAL A 125 6.38 -13.99 2.16
C VAL A 125 6.61 -13.86 0.66
N PRO A 126 7.84 -14.15 0.18
CA PRO A 126 8.10 -14.12 -1.26
C PRO A 126 7.22 -15.11 -2.00
N CYS A 127 6.74 -14.75 -3.18
CA CYS A 127 5.91 -15.61 -4.01
C CYS A 127 6.31 -15.62 -5.48
N GLY A 128 7.51 -15.14 -5.81
CA GLY A 128 8.01 -15.14 -7.18
C GLY A 128 9.46 -14.71 -7.23
N GLN A 129 9.97 -14.56 -8.44
CA GLN A 129 11.37 -14.18 -8.68
C GLN A 129 11.52 -12.66 -8.68
N PRO A 130 12.66 -12.14 -8.24
CA PRO A 130 12.92 -10.71 -8.34
C PRO A 130 12.86 -10.23 -9.79
N PHE A 131 12.42 -8.99 -9.99
CA PHE A 131 12.32 -8.39 -11.32
C PHE A 131 12.58 -6.89 -11.22
N VAL A 132 12.78 -6.26 -12.38
CA VAL A 132 13.00 -4.81 -12.48
C VAL A 132 11.76 -4.16 -13.08
N GLN A 133 11.25 -3.13 -12.42
CA GLN A 133 10.13 -2.34 -12.92
C GLN A 133 10.37 -0.88 -12.51
N ARG A 134 10.12 0.04 -13.42
CA ARG A 134 10.35 1.48 -13.19
C ARG A 134 11.80 1.76 -12.75
N GLY A 135 12.76 0.97 -13.27
CA GLY A 135 14.17 1.10 -12.94
C GLY A 135 14.57 0.61 -11.55
N MET A 136 13.65 -0.01 -10.83
CA MET A 136 13.91 -0.48 -9.47
C MET A 136 13.72 -1.98 -9.36
N ARG A 137 14.53 -2.63 -8.51
CA ARG A 137 14.40 -4.06 -8.26
C ARG A 137 13.28 -4.33 -7.26
N HIS A 138 12.45 -5.32 -7.58
CA HIS A 138 11.29 -5.71 -6.77
C HIS A 138 11.30 -7.20 -6.51
N LEU A 139 10.67 -7.60 -5.41
CA LEU A 139 10.40 -8.99 -5.07
C LEU A 139 8.90 -9.17 -4.90
N PRO A 140 8.26 -10.07 -5.68
CA PRO A 140 6.84 -10.36 -5.45
C PRO A 140 6.67 -11.01 -4.08
N MET A 141 5.74 -10.49 -3.30
CA MET A 141 5.43 -11.02 -1.97
C MET A 141 3.92 -11.12 -1.80
N GLU A 142 3.47 -11.95 -0.86
CA GLU A 142 2.05 -12.07 -0.58
C GLU A 142 1.77 -12.32 0.89
N LEU A 143 0.59 -11.92 1.31
CA LEU A 143 0.07 -12.16 2.66
C LEU A 143 -1.15 -13.06 2.55
N THR A 144 -1.14 -14.22 3.23
CA THR A 144 -2.22 -15.20 3.14
C THR A 144 -2.46 -15.86 4.48
N GLY A 145 -3.58 -16.57 4.61
CA GLY A 145 -3.85 -17.51 5.69
C GLY A 145 -3.72 -16.93 7.10
N ALA A 146 -3.02 -17.66 7.96
CA ALA A 146 -2.87 -17.27 9.36
C ALA A 146 -2.13 -15.93 9.51
N ALA A 147 -1.16 -15.64 8.64
CA ALA A 147 -0.43 -14.38 8.69
C ALA A 147 -1.36 -13.21 8.37
N LEU A 148 -2.27 -13.37 7.40
CA LEU A 148 -3.28 -12.36 7.08
C LEU A 148 -4.18 -12.11 8.29
N ARG A 149 -4.70 -13.16 8.90
CA ARG A 149 -5.57 -13.03 10.07
C ARG A 149 -4.84 -12.39 11.23
N ARG A 150 -3.58 -12.75 11.44
CA ARG A 150 -2.77 -12.17 12.52
C ARG A 150 -2.57 -10.67 12.33
N LEU A 151 -2.26 -10.25 11.11
CA LEU A 151 -2.09 -8.81 10.83
C LEU A 151 -3.36 -8.04 11.13
N LEU A 152 -4.52 -8.60 10.82
CA LEU A 152 -5.81 -7.97 11.06
C LEU A 152 -6.30 -8.11 12.51
N GLY A 153 -5.55 -8.79 13.36
CA GLY A 153 -5.90 -8.92 14.78
C GLY A 153 -6.95 -9.97 15.10
N GLU A 154 -7.35 -10.79 14.13
CA GLU A 154 -8.42 -11.78 14.34
C GLU A 154 -8.02 -12.84 15.36
N ASN A 155 -6.76 -13.31 15.31
CA ASN A 155 -6.28 -14.29 16.28
C ASN A 155 -6.15 -13.69 17.69
N ASP A 156 -5.67 -12.45 17.76
CA ASP A 156 -5.53 -11.75 19.04
C ASP A 156 -6.89 -11.52 19.66
N HIS A 157 -7.88 -11.18 18.85
CA HIS A 157 -9.26 -10.99 19.32
C HIS A 157 -9.81 -12.29 19.91
N ASP A 158 -9.59 -13.42 19.22
CA ASP A 158 -10.05 -14.72 19.71
C ASP A 158 -9.39 -15.09 21.03
N GLU A 159 -8.12 -14.76 21.20
CA GLU A 159 -7.40 -15.01 22.45
C GLU A 159 -7.94 -14.17 23.59
N GLU A 160 -8.30 -12.92 23.31
CA GLU A 160 -8.85 -12.03 24.34
C GLU A 160 -10.20 -12.50 24.87
N GLU A 161 -10.98 -13.16 24.02
CA GLU A 161 -12.30 -13.69 24.42
C GLU A 161 -12.21 -14.90 25.32
N LYS A 162 -11.06 -15.54 25.41
CA LYS A 162 -10.86 -16.70 26.26
C LYS A 162 -10.55 -16.31 27.69
#